data_811ce1e2a68dc7dfee023656ca831087
#
_entry.id   811ce1e2a68dc7dfee023656ca831087
#
_cell.length_a   1.000
_cell.length_b   1.000
_cell.length_c   1.000
_cell.angle_alpha   90.00
_cell.angle_beta   90.00
_cell.angle_gamma   90.00
#
_symmetry.space_group_name_H-M   'P 1'
#
loop_
_entity.id
_entity.type
_entity.pdbx_description
1 polymer ?
#
loop_
_entity_poly.entity_id
_entity_poly.type
_entity_poly.pdbx_seq_one_letter_code
_entity_poly.pdbx_strand_id
1 'polypeptide(L)'
;MPAPEPHPLADLDPLIHAPARLMILTYLYAVESADYVFLMRMTGFTWGNLATHLGKLEEAGYVTLEKRFNGKKPQTLLRMTETGRAAFRAYKKAMQQVLDDLPE
;
A
#
# COMPACT_ATOMS: atom_id res chain seq x y z
N MET A 1 26.86 10.06 27.38
CA MET A 1 26.15 8.82 27.05
C MET A 1 25.68 8.86 25.61
N PRO A 2 25.99 7.86 24.79
CA PRO A 2 25.49 7.86 23.43
C PRO A 2 23.96 7.77 23.43
N ALA A 3 23.33 8.40 22.46
CA ALA A 3 21.89 8.28 22.28
C ALA A 3 21.56 6.82 21.93
N PRO A 4 20.44 6.27 22.41
CA PRO A 4 20.03 4.92 22.01
C PRO A 4 19.80 4.85 20.50
N GLU A 5 20.15 3.73 19.90
CA GLU A 5 19.86 3.50 18.48
C GLU A 5 18.34 3.49 18.26
N PRO A 6 17.86 4.04 17.13
CA PRO A 6 16.44 3.98 16.81
C PRO A 6 15.97 2.53 16.74
N HIS A 7 14.80 2.27 17.27
CA HIS A 7 14.18 0.96 17.13
C HIS A 7 13.86 0.69 15.65
N PRO A 8 14.09 -0.54 15.14
CA PRO A 8 13.79 -0.84 13.73
C PRO A 8 12.39 -0.49 13.28
N LEU A 9 11.41 -0.55 14.16
CA LEU A 9 10.04 -0.15 13.85
C LEU A 9 9.92 1.34 13.52
N ALA A 10 10.84 2.19 14.02
CA ALA A 10 10.81 3.63 13.73
C ALA A 10 11.16 3.94 12.27
N ASP A 11 11.83 3.02 11.58
CA ASP A 11 12.25 3.20 10.19
C ASP A 11 11.23 2.64 9.19
N LEU A 12 10.13 2.06 9.68
CA LEU A 12 9.07 1.59 8.80
C LEU A 12 8.36 2.77 8.15
N ASP A 13 8.07 2.62 6.87
CA ASP A 13 7.35 3.64 6.11
C ASP A 13 5.96 3.86 6.74
N PRO A 14 5.70 5.04 7.33
CA PRO A 14 4.44 5.28 8.03
C PRO A 14 3.23 5.29 7.09
N LEU A 15 3.45 5.56 5.81
CA LEU A 15 2.38 5.52 4.82
C LEU A 15 1.91 4.08 4.57
N ILE A 16 2.86 3.15 4.50
CA ILE A 16 2.58 1.72 4.32
C ILE A 16 2.14 1.08 5.65
N HIS A 17 2.75 1.51 6.76
CA HIS A 17 2.48 0.96 8.08
C HIS A 17 1.18 1.49 8.66
N ALA A 18 0.10 1.26 7.93
CA ALA A 18 -1.26 1.61 8.33
C ALA A 18 -2.17 0.47 7.84
N PRO A 19 -2.95 -0.14 8.71
CA PRO A 19 -3.68 -1.38 8.37
C PRO A 19 -4.47 -1.30 7.06
N ALA A 20 -5.20 -0.23 6.84
CA ALA A 20 -6.00 -0.10 5.62
C ALA A 20 -5.14 0.00 4.37
N ARG A 21 -4.09 0.85 4.41
CA ARG A 21 -3.20 1.02 3.26
C ARG A 21 -2.36 -0.22 3.00
N LEU A 22 -1.90 -0.88 4.07
CA LEU A 22 -1.17 -2.14 3.96
C LEU A 22 -2.02 -3.20 3.27
N MET A 23 -3.30 -3.30 3.63
CA MET A 23 -4.23 -4.24 3.00
C MET A 23 -4.40 -3.93 1.51
N ILE A 24 -4.63 -2.67 1.16
CA ILE A 24 -4.77 -2.24 -0.23
C ILE A 24 -3.52 -2.60 -1.04
N LEU A 25 -2.34 -2.26 -0.51
CA LEU A 25 -1.07 -2.52 -1.19
C LEU A 25 -0.78 -4.00 -1.35
N THR A 26 -1.19 -4.82 -0.38
CA THR A 26 -1.04 -6.28 -0.47
C THR A 26 -1.78 -6.82 -1.68
N TYR A 27 -3.03 -6.38 -1.90
CA TYR A 27 -3.79 -6.81 -3.07
C TYR A 27 -3.22 -6.26 -4.37
N LEU A 28 -2.83 -4.98 -4.39
CA LEU A 28 -2.26 -4.37 -5.60
C LEU A 28 -0.92 -4.96 -5.97
N TYR A 29 -0.10 -5.34 -4.99
CA TYR A 29 1.20 -5.94 -5.25
C TYR A 29 1.08 -7.28 -5.98
N ALA A 30 0.02 -8.02 -5.74
CA ALA A 30 -0.20 -9.34 -6.31
C ALA A 30 -0.70 -9.30 -7.77
N VAL A 31 -1.08 -8.13 -8.28
CA VAL A 31 -1.68 -7.99 -9.61
C VAL A 31 -0.97 -6.89 -10.41
N GLU A 32 -1.13 -6.90 -11.73
CA GLU A 32 -0.62 -5.81 -12.58
C GLU A 32 -1.50 -4.58 -12.46
N SER A 33 -2.81 -4.78 -12.38
CA SER A 33 -3.79 -3.70 -12.26
C SER A 33 -5.06 -4.21 -11.60
N ALA A 34 -5.80 -3.28 -11.03
CA ALA A 34 -7.08 -3.56 -10.39
C ALA A 34 -8.01 -2.37 -10.60
N ASP A 35 -9.29 -2.53 -10.32
CA ASP A 35 -10.23 -1.43 -10.27
C ASP A 35 -10.81 -1.28 -8.86
N TYR A 36 -11.62 -0.24 -8.66
CA TYR A 36 -12.23 0.03 -7.35
C TYR A 36 -13.15 -1.11 -6.90
N VAL A 37 -13.91 -1.69 -7.83
CA VAL A 37 -14.85 -2.77 -7.50
C VAL A 37 -14.10 -3.97 -6.95
N PHE A 38 -12.98 -4.33 -7.57
CA PHE A 38 -12.11 -5.41 -7.09
C PHE A 38 -11.63 -5.12 -5.66
N LEU A 39 -11.08 -3.91 -5.44
CA LEU A 39 -10.55 -3.57 -4.12
C LEU A 39 -11.64 -3.47 -3.06
N MET A 40 -12.80 -2.92 -3.40
CA MET A 40 -13.93 -2.87 -2.46
C MET A 40 -14.37 -4.27 -2.05
N ARG A 41 -14.42 -5.19 -3.00
CA ARG A 41 -14.77 -6.59 -2.74
C ARG A 41 -13.76 -7.28 -1.83
N MET A 42 -12.48 -7.07 -2.13
CA MET A 42 -11.40 -7.76 -1.41
C MET A 42 -11.17 -7.18 -0.01
N THR A 43 -11.32 -5.87 0.15
CA THR A 43 -11.04 -5.19 1.42
C THR A 43 -12.27 -5.02 2.31
N GLY A 44 -13.45 -4.97 1.72
CA GLY A 44 -14.67 -4.60 2.44
C GLY A 44 -14.78 -3.11 2.73
N PHE A 45 -13.88 -2.29 2.19
CA PHE A 45 -13.89 -0.84 2.42
C PHE A 45 -14.96 -0.17 1.57
N THR A 46 -15.48 0.96 2.07
CA THR A 46 -16.38 1.82 1.30
C THR A 46 -15.59 2.52 0.19
N TRP A 47 -16.31 3.00 -0.83
CA TRP A 47 -15.72 3.83 -1.87
C TRP A 47 -14.94 5.01 -1.29
N GLY A 48 -15.54 5.74 -0.32
CA GLY A 48 -14.92 6.92 0.27
C GLY A 48 -13.64 6.61 1.02
N ASN A 49 -13.62 5.54 1.83
CA ASN A 49 -12.43 5.12 2.55
C ASN A 49 -11.33 4.70 1.58
N LEU A 50 -11.70 3.93 0.58
CA LEU A 50 -10.75 3.47 -0.44
C LEU A 50 -10.15 4.66 -1.19
N ALA A 51 -10.98 5.60 -1.63
CA ALA A 51 -10.53 6.79 -2.35
C ALA A 51 -9.57 7.64 -1.51
N THR A 52 -9.86 7.80 -0.21
CA THR A 52 -8.99 8.55 0.70
C THR A 52 -7.61 7.91 0.80
N HIS A 53 -7.55 6.60 1.01
CA HIS A 53 -6.27 5.90 1.13
C HIS A 53 -5.50 5.87 -0.18
N LEU A 54 -6.19 5.63 -1.29
CA LEU A 54 -5.56 5.64 -2.61
C LEU A 54 -5.02 7.02 -2.97
N GLY A 55 -5.73 8.08 -2.59
CA GLY A 55 -5.25 9.45 -2.79
C GLY A 55 -3.93 9.71 -2.09
N LYS A 56 -3.78 9.25 -0.86
CA LYS A 56 -2.52 9.36 -0.11
C LYS A 56 -1.39 8.57 -0.76
N LEU A 57 -1.69 7.37 -1.24
CA LEU A 57 -0.72 6.53 -1.92
C LEU A 57 -0.30 7.11 -3.27
N GLU A 58 -1.25 7.70 -3.99
CA GLU A 58 -0.97 8.38 -5.27
C GLU A 58 -0.09 9.61 -5.05
N GLU A 59 -0.40 10.42 -4.05
CA GLU A 59 0.39 11.60 -3.71
C GLU A 59 1.84 11.25 -3.38
N ALA A 60 2.07 10.12 -2.74
CA ALA A 60 3.41 9.63 -2.43
C ALA A 60 4.10 8.97 -3.64
N GLY A 61 3.42 8.81 -4.76
CA GLY A 61 3.96 8.17 -5.95
C GLY A 61 3.99 6.65 -5.89
N TYR A 62 3.23 6.03 -4.98
CA TYR A 62 3.23 4.58 -4.80
C TYR A 62 2.23 3.87 -5.70
N VAL A 63 1.16 4.55 -6.10
CA VAL A 63 0.15 4.02 -7.02
C VAL A 63 -0.18 5.05 -8.07
N THR A 64 -0.68 4.58 -9.21
CA THR A 64 -1.28 5.43 -10.24
C THR A 64 -2.75 5.10 -10.39
N LEU A 65 -3.53 6.13 -10.66
CA LEU A 65 -4.95 6.02 -10.94
C LEU A 65 -5.18 6.52 -12.36
N GLU A 66 -5.61 5.65 -13.25
CA GLU A 66 -5.89 6.00 -14.64
C GLU A 66 -7.39 5.89 -14.88
N LYS A 67 -8.02 7.01 -15.20
CA LYS A 67 -9.44 7.03 -15.58
C LYS A 67 -9.57 6.68 -17.05
N ARG A 68 -10.43 5.70 -17.33
CA ARG A 68 -10.69 5.26 -18.69
C ARG A 68 -12.12 4.77 -18.82
N PHE A 69 -12.50 4.38 -20.03
CA PHE A 69 -13.79 3.79 -20.30
C PHE A 69 -13.63 2.32 -20.65
N ASN A 70 -14.47 1.48 -20.07
CA ASN A 70 -14.65 0.09 -20.46
C ASN A 70 -16.00 0.02 -21.19
N GLY A 71 -15.96 0.16 -22.51
CA GLY A 71 -17.16 0.41 -23.28
C GLY A 71 -17.70 1.80 -22.96
N LYS A 72 -18.94 1.88 -22.49
CA LYS A 72 -19.57 3.14 -22.06
C LYS A 72 -19.44 3.40 -20.56
N LYS A 73 -18.83 2.47 -19.81
CA LYS A 73 -18.70 2.60 -18.36
C LYS A 73 -17.40 3.26 -17.99
N PRO A 74 -17.42 4.31 -17.16
CA PRO A 74 -16.20 4.85 -16.61
C PRO A 74 -15.56 3.84 -15.67
N GLN A 75 -14.23 3.73 -15.73
CA GLN A 75 -13.45 2.81 -14.90
C GLN A 75 -12.17 3.51 -14.47
N THR A 76 -11.75 3.29 -13.24
CA THR A 76 -10.45 3.74 -12.77
C THR A 76 -9.54 2.53 -12.60
N LEU A 77 -8.44 2.53 -13.33
CA LEU A 77 -7.43 1.48 -13.27
C LEU A 77 -6.38 1.87 -12.25
N LEU A 78 -6.07 0.96 -11.34
CA LEU A 78 -5.15 1.16 -10.24
C LEU A 78 -3.94 0.25 -10.43
N ARG A 79 -2.74 0.83 -10.29
CA ARG A 79 -1.49 0.08 -10.40
C ARG A 79 -0.50 0.56 -9.35
N MET A 80 0.30 -0.35 -8.82
CA MET A 80 1.49 0.05 -8.08
C MET A 80 2.58 0.51 -9.05
N THR A 81 3.24 1.59 -8.66
CA THR A 81 4.42 2.07 -9.39
C THR A 81 5.65 1.24 -8.99
N GLU A 82 6.75 1.39 -9.73
CA GLU A 82 8.03 0.80 -9.33
C GLU A 82 8.49 1.34 -7.98
N THR A 83 8.28 2.64 -7.74
CA THR A 83 8.57 3.26 -6.43
C THR A 83 7.75 2.61 -5.32
N GLY A 84 6.46 2.41 -5.55
CA GLY A 84 5.57 1.74 -4.60
C GLY A 84 5.97 0.30 -4.34
N ARG A 85 6.32 -0.43 -5.39
CA ARG A 85 6.78 -1.82 -5.26
C ARG A 85 8.08 -1.92 -4.48
N ALA A 86 9.03 -1.06 -4.76
CA ALA A 86 10.29 -1.03 -4.03
C ALA A 86 10.08 -0.69 -2.56
N ALA A 87 9.24 0.30 -2.27
CA ALA A 87 8.90 0.68 -0.89
C ALA A 87 8.20 -0.46 -0.15
N PHE A 88 7.30 -1.17 -0.83
CA PHE A 88 6.58 -2.30 -0.23
C PHE A 88 7.53 -3.47 0.07
N ARG A 89 8.45 -3.78 -0.83
CA ARG A 89 9.47 -4.82 -0.59
C ARG A 89 10.38 -4.46 0.58
N ALA A 90 10.79 -3.18 0.66
CA ALA A 90 11.61 -2.71 1.79
C ALA A 90 10.84 -2.80 3.11
N TYR A 91 9.56 -2.44 3.10
CA TYR A 91 8.68 -2.58 4.27
C TYR A 91 8.58 -4.04 4.72
N LYS A 92 8.31 -4.93 3.77
CA LYS A 92 8.19 -6.37 4.05
C LYS A 92 9.46 -6.91 4.70
N LYS A 93 10.62 -6.56 4.14
CA LYS A 93 11.92 -7.00 4.65
C LYS A 93 12.16 -6.47 6.06
N ALA A 94 11.92 -5.19 6.30
CA ALA A 94 12.11 -4.57 7.60
C ALA A 94 11.17 -5.18 8.65
N MET A 95 9.91 -5.40 8.30
CA MET A 95 8.93 -6.00 9.20
C MET A 95 9.28 -7.45 9.52
N GLN A 96 9.72 -8.21 8.51
CA GLN A 96 10.16 -9.59 8.71
C GLN A 96 11.34 -9.66 9.69
N GLN A 97 12.30 -8.74 9.56
CA GLN A 97 13.44 -8.66 10.46
C GLN A 97 12.99 -8.40 11.90
N VAL A 98 12.05 -7.48 12.09
CA VAL A 98 11.49 -7.18 13.41
C VAL A 98 10.85 -8.42 14.03
N LEU A 99 10.04 -9.13 13.24
CA LEU A 99 9.34 -10.33 13.70
C LEU A 99 10.30 -11.46 14.01
N ASP A 100 11.34 -11.64 13.19
CA ASP A 100 12.35 -12.69 13.39
C ASP A 100 13.20 -12.44 14.64
N ASP A 101 13.39 -11.17 15.01
CA ASP A 101 14.19 -10.80 16.18
C ASP A 101 13.41 -10.87 17.51
N LEU A 102 12.09 -11.12 17.45
CA LEU A 102 11.28 -11.24 18.67
C LEU A 102 11.60 -12.55 19.38
N PRO A 103 11.68 -12.54 20.72
CA PRO A 103 11.83 -13.77 21.48
C PRO A 103 10.54 -14.62 21.40
N GLU A 104 10.74 -15.92 21.49
CA GLU A 104 9.61 -16.86 21.57
C GLU A 104 8.84 -16.77 22.89
#